data_1417dc65c641f68c8d686d27e3644eaf
#
_entry.id   1417dc65c641f68c8d686d27e3644eaf
#
_cell.length_a   1.000
_cell.length_b   1.000
_cell.length_c   1.000
_cell.angle_alpha   90.00
_cell.angle_beta   90.00
_cell.angle_gamma   90.00
#
_symmetry.space_group_name_H-M   'P 1'
#
loop_
_entity.id
_entity.type
_entity.pdbx_description
1 polymer ?
#
loop_
_entity_poly.entity_id
_entity_poly.type
_entity_poly.pdbx_seq_one_letter_code
_entity_poly.pdbx_strand_id
1 'polypeptide(L)'
;RKFDSAVTRLGVAGVILAAALGWGALTLLTYFQLGLADVLAVGIASVVAVVAAGLAAVTSKTGGRLTSVLLAYPLAMTALFLPPVVAALVAPSLEPYVLDPSYALAVWILDTVFAVGGLNEVIRGAFNLETFGAGVGLPGIGYLLMWIGISIPIGWFLGALVALADL
;
A
#
# COMPACT_ATOMS: atom_id res chain seq x y z
N ARG A 1 -14.03 9.43 -12.61
CA ARG A 1 -14.52 10.83 -12.49
C ARG A 1 -14.35 11.46 -11.11
N LYS A 2 -14.68 10.77 -9.99
CA LYS A 2 -14.53 11.41 -8.66
C LYS A 2 -13.06 11.52 -8.21
N PHE A 3 -12.25 10.51 -8.46
CA PHE A 3 -10.81 10.55 -8.12
C PHE A 3 -10.07 11.50 -9.08
N ASP A 4 -10.32 11.41 -10.38
CA ASP A 4 -9.77 12.34 -11.38
C ASP A 4 -10.22 13.77 -11.11
N SER A 5 -11.47 13.99 -10.69
CA SER A 5 -11.95 15.34 -10.34
C SER A 5 -11.30 15.87 -9.07
N ALA A 6 -10.97 15.02 -8.09
CA ALA A 6 -10.25 15.44 -6.88
C ALA A 6 -8.79 15.78 -7.22
N VAL A 7 -8.09 14.92 -7.98
CA VAL A 7 -6.71 15.18 -8.44
C VAL A 7 -6.67 16.39 -9.39
N THR A 8 -7.68 16.58 -10.23
CA THR A 8 -7.77 17.72 -11.14
C THR A 8 -8.03 19.02 -10.40
N ARG A 9 -8.84 18.99 -9.33
CA ARG A 9 -9.14 20.18 -8.52
C ARG A 9 -8.01 20.55 -7.56
N LEU A 10 -7.42 19.57 -6.88
CA LEU A 10 -6.36 19.78 -5.89
C LEU A 10 -4.97 19.88 -6.53
N GLY A 11 -4.78 19.27 -7.69
CA GLY A 11 -3.46 19.11 -8.30
C GLY A 11 -2.58 18.10 -7.55
N VAL A 12 -1.41 17.78 -8.10
CA VAL A 12 -0.44 16.88 -7.45
C VAL A 12 0.00 17.43 -6.11
N ALA A 13 0.25 18.72 -6.01
CA ALA A 13 0.64 19.39 -4.77
C ALA A 13 -0.45 19.23 -3.69
N GLY A 14 -1.72 19.36 -4.06
CA GLY A 14 -2.82 19.17 -3.13
C GLY A 14 -2.96 17.74 -2.61
N VAL A 15 -2.73 16.74 -3.44
CA VAL A 15 -2.72 15.32 -3.03
C VAL A 15 -1.58 15.05 -2.04
N ILE A 16 -0.38 15.53 -2.36
CA ILE A 16 0.79 15.41 -1.48
C ILE A 16 0.51 16.10 -0.14
N LEU A 17 -0.04 17.29 -0.17
CA LEU A 17 -0.36 18.08 1.03
C LEU A 17 -1.45 17.40 1.88
N ALA A 18 -2.48 16.85 1.26
CA ALA A 18 -3.52 16.09 1.95
C ALA A 18 -2.96 14.81 2.60
N ALA A 19 -2.12 14.07 1.89
CA ALA A 19 -1.44 12.90 2.42
C ALA A 19 -0.48 13.27 3.57
N ALA A 20 0.31 14.34 3.41
CA ALA A 20 1.22 14.84 4.43
C ALA A 20 0.48 15.31 5.69
N LEU A 21 -0.64 16.00 5.54
CA LEU A 21 -1.47 16.43 6.68
C LEU A 21 -2.11 15.23 7.40
N GLY A 22 -2.67 14.27 6.67
CA GLY A 22 -3.25 13.06 7.26
C GLY A 22 -2.24 12.24 8.05
N TRP A 23 -1.10 11.95 7.44
CA TRP A 23 -0.04 11.19 8.09
C TRP A 23 0.72 12.00 9.14
N GLY A 24 0.87 13.31 8.95
CA GLY A 24 1.43 14.22 9.95
C GLY A 24 0.56 14.28 11.21
N ALA A 25 -0.77 14.32 11.06
CA ALA A 25 -1.71 14.27 12.17
C ALA A 25 -1.61 12.94 12.93
N LEU A 26 -1.50 11.80 12.20
CA LEU A 26 -1.28 10.50 12.81
C LEU A 26 0.05 10.43 13.58
N THR A 27 1.13 10.98 13.02
CA THR A 27 2.43 11.06 13.69
C THR A 27 2.36 11.89 14.98
N LEU A 28 1.62 13.01 14.94
CA LEU A 28 1.39 13.85 16.11
C LEU A 28 0.57 13.12 17.18
N LEU A 29 -0.49 12.42 16.81
CA LEU A 29 -1.28 11.61 17.73
C LEU A 29 -0.44 10.51 18.37
N THR A 30 0.43 9.87 17.58
CA THR A 30 1.35 8.84 18.05
C THR A 30 2.35 9.43 19.07
N TYR A 31 2.82 10.64 18.83
CA TYR A 31 3.72 11.35 19.76
C TYR A 31 3.11 11.55 21.16
N PHE A 32 1.82 11.84 21.24
CA PHE A 32 1.13 12.05 22.51
C PHE A 32 0.72 10.76 23.21
N GLN A 33 0.60 9.65 22.47
CA GLN A 33 0.05 8.40 22.98
C GLN A 33 1.11 7.29 23.20
N LEU A 34 2.23 7.34 22.48
CA LEU A 34 3.21 6.27 22.38
C LEU A 34 4.65 6.78 22.58
N GLY A 35 5.60 5.87 22.60
CA GLY A 35 7.01 6.19 22.79
C GLY A 35 7.70 6.82 21.57
N LEU A 36 8.91 7.34 21.78
CA LEU A 36 9.69 8.00 20.73
C LEU A 36 10.00 7.09 19.54
N ALA A 37 10.24 5.79 19.79
CA ALA A 37 10.49 4.82 18.73
C ALA A 37 9.27 4.64 17.81
N ASP A 38 8.08 4.63 18.39
CA ASP A 38 6.83 4.49 17.66
C ASP A 38 6.54 5.75 16.81
N VAL A 39 6.91 6.93 17.30
CA VAL A 39 6.82 8.19 16.55
C VAL A 39 7.71 8.17 15.31
N LEU A 40 8.94 7.69 15.45
CA LEU A 40 9.87 7.55 14.32
C LEU A 40 9.35 6.55 13.29
N ALA A 41 8.78 5.44 13.76
CA ALA A 41 8.18 4.43 12.89
C ALA A 41 7.02 4.99 12.05
N VAL A 42 6.09 5.69 12.69
CA VAL A 42 4.96 6.35 11.99
C VAL A 42 5.47 7.48 11.09
N GLY A 43 6.51 8.20 11.49
CA GLY A 43 7.15 9.22 10.67
C GLY A 43 7.73 8.64 9.36
N ILE A 44 8.49 7.54 9.44
CA ILE A 44 9.04 6.85 8.27
C ILE A 44 7.92 6.30 7.38
N ALA A 45 6.91 5.68 7.98
CA ALA A 45 5.73 5.19 7.28
C ALA A 45 5.00 6.33 6.53
N SER A 46 4.90 7.51 7.16
CA SER A 46 4.31 8.70 6.55
C SER A 46 5.07 9.17 5.31
N VAL A 47 6.40 9.13 5.33
CA VAL A 47 7.22 9.45 4.16
C VAL A 47 6.94 8.49 3.02
N VAL A 48 6.87 7.18 3.30
CA VAL A 48 6.54 6.15 2.29
C VAL A 48 5.16 6.41 1.69
N ALA A 49 4.16 6.68 2.53
CA ALA A 49 2.80 6.98 2.08
C ALA A 49 2.75 8.20 1.16
N VAL A 50 3.39 9.30 1.57
CA VAL A 50 3.40 10.55 0.80
C VAL A 50 4.12 10.39 -0.53
N VAL A 51 5.26 9.70 -0.55
CA VAL A 51 6.01 9.43 -1.78
C VAL A 51 5.19 8.58 -2.74
N ALA A 52 4.61 7.48 -2.26
CA ALA A 52 3.79 6.59 -3.10
C ALA A 52 2.53 7.30 -3.63
N ALA A 53 1.83 8.07 -2.78
CA ALA A 53 0.68 8.87 -3.20
C ALA A 53 1.06 9.98 -4.21
N GLY A 54 2.20 10.62 -4.01
CA GLY A 54 2.75 11.60 -4.93
C GLY A 54 3.06 11.01 -6.31
N LEU A 55 3.72 9.83 -6.33
CA LEU A 55 4.00 9.10 -7.57
C LEU A 55 2.71 8.65 -8.27
N ALA A 56 1.71 8.18 -7.52
CA ALA A 56 0.40 7.85 -8.07
C ALA A 56 -0.27 9.07 -8.72
N ALA A 57 -0.22 10.22 -8.06
CA ALA A 57 -0.80 11.46 -8.57
C ALA A 57 -0.07 11.99 -9.81
N VAL A 58 1.27 11.91 -9.86
CA VAL A 58 2.06 12.29 -11.04
C VAL A 58 1.74 11.37 -12.21
N THR A 59 1.75 10.05 -12.00
CA THR A 59 1.46 9.06 -13.05
C THR A 59 0.05 9.21 -13.61
N SER A 60 -0.95 9.52 -12.76
CA SER A 60 -2.32 9.74 -13.23
C SER A 60 -2.46 11.01 -14.07
N LYS A 61 -1.64 12.04 -13.80
CA LYS A 61 -1.67 13.31 -14.54
C LYS A 61 -0.92 13.27 -15.86
N THR A 62 0.25 12.60 -15.87
CA THR A 62 1.15 12.60 -17.05
C THR A 62 0.86 11.43 -17.99
N GLY A 63 0.21 10.38 -17.49
CA GLY A 63 -0.13 9.18 -18.25
C GLY A 63 -1.54 9.22 -18.83
N GLY A 64 -1.75 8.45 -19.89
CA GLY A 64 -3.09 8.17 -20.41
C GLY A 64 -3.84 7.18 -19.52
N ARG A 65 -5.06 6.80 -19.95
CA ARG A 65 -5.94 5.85 -19.23
C ARG A 65 -5.22 4.54 -18.87
N LEU A 66 -4.46 3.98 -19.81
CA LEU A 66 -3.72 2.73 -19.60
C LEU A 66 -2.63 2.88 -18.53
N THR A 67 -1.87 3.98 -18.57
CA THR A 67 -0.82 4.27 -17.57
C THR A 67 -1.42 4.46 -16.18
N SER A 68 -2.57 5.10 -16.08
CA SER A 68 -3.28 5.24 -14.81
C SER A 68 -3.67 3.88 -14.24
N VAL A 69 -4.25 2.99 -15.03
CA VAL A 69 -4.62 1.64 -14.58
C VAL A 69 -3.40 0.82 -14.19
N LEU A 70 -2.33 0.84 -15.00
CA LEU A 70 -1.17 -0.02 -14.79
C LEU A 70 -0.22 0.47 -13.69
N LEU A 71 -0.15 1.77 -13.43
CA LEU A 71 0.82 2.35 -12.48
C LEU A 71 0.16 3.17 -11.36
N ALA A 72 -0.76 4.08 -11.68
CA ALA A 72 -1.28 5.00 -10.67
C ALA A 72 -2.12 4.27 -9.61
N TYR A 73 -2.97 3.33 -10.00
CA TYR A 73 -3.77 2.54 -9.05
C TYR A 73 -2.92 1.60 -8.20
N PRO A 74 -1.96 0.82 -8.74
CA PRO A 74 -1.01 0.07 -7.91
C PRO A 74 -0.22 0.94 -6.92
N LEU A 75 0.28 2.09 -7.34
CA LEU A 75 0.97 3.02 -6.45
C LEU A 75 0.05 3.58 -5.35
N ALA A 76 -1.21 3.85 -5.67
CA ALA A 76 -2.20 4.27 -4.67
C ALA A 76 -2.49 3.16 -3.66
N MET A 77 -2.56 1.89 -4.09
CA MET A 77 -2.71 0.74 -3.19
C MET A 77 -1.46 0.54 -2.33
N THR A 78 -0.27 0.72 -2.91
CA THR A 78 0.98 0.69 -2.14
C THR A 78 1.01 1.79 -1.08
N ALA A 79 0.55 3.00 -1.40
CA ALA A 79 0.44 4.10 -0.44
C ALA A 79 -0.53 3.80 0.72
N LEU A 80 -1.49 2.92 0.51
CA LEU A 80 -2.47 2.51 1.53
C LEU A 80 -1.95 1.36 2.40
N PHE A 81 -1.39 0.30 1.79
CA PHE A 81 -1.06 -0.93 2.50
C PHE A 81 0.35 -0.93 3.09
N LEU A 82 1.31 -0.28 2.45
CA LEU A 82 2.71 -0.36 2.86
C LEU A 82 3.04 0.40 4.15
N PRO A 83 2.49 1.59 4.43
CA PRO A 83 2.89 2.38 5.58
C PRO A 83 2.70 1.70 6.95
N PRO A 84 1.57 1.02 7.25
CA PRO A 84 1.43 0.29 8.51
C PRO A 84 2.50 -0.79 8.69
N VAL A 85 2.84 -1.49 7.61
CA VAL A 85 3.87 -2.55 7.61
C VAL A 85 5.24 -1.94 7.88
N VAL A 86 5.58 -0.83 7.23
CA VAL A 86 6.84 -0.11 7.48
C VAL A 86 6.93 0.37 8.93
N ALA A 87 5.84 0.91 9.48
CA ALA A 87 5.78 1.32 10.87
C ALA A 87 6.08 0.16 11.82
N ALA A 88 5.46 -0.99 11.60
CA ALA A 88 5.65 -2.18 12.43
C ALA A 88 7.04 -2.80 12.30
N LEU A 89 7.69 -2.68 11.13
CA LEU A 89 9.08 -3.13 10.94
C LEU A 89 10.10 -2.24 11.67
N VAL A 90 9.76 -0.97 11.92
CA VAL A 90 10.62 -0.02 12.63
C VAL A 90 10.37 -0.05 14.13
N ALA A 91 9.12 -0.26 14.56
CA ALA A 91 8.72 -0.32 15.96
C ALA A 91 8.24 -1.72 16.35
N PRO A 92 9.05 -2.51 17.07
CA PRO A 92 8.69 -3.87 17.49
C PRO A 92 7.41 -3.95 18.33
N SER A 93 7.04 -2.86 19.00
CA SER A 93 5.78 -2.74 19.74
C SER A 93 4.54 -2.89 18.86
N LEU A 94 4.64 -2.54 17.57
CA LEU A 94 3.56 -2.62 16.59
C LEU A 94 3.53 -3.97 15.85
N GLU A 95 4.59 -4.75 15.92
CA GLU A 95 4.73 -6.01 15.20
C GLU A 95 3.54 -6.98 15.40
N PRO A 96 3.12 -7.33 16.64
CA PRO A 96 2.02 -8.25 16.86
C PRO A 96 0.66 -7.75 16.36
N TYR A 97 0.50 -6.43 16.28
CA TYR A 97 -0.76 -5.81 15.85
C TYR A 97 -0.86 -5.60 14.34
N VAL A 98 0.26 -5.58 13.64
CA VAL A 98 0.30 -5.26 12.22
C VAL A 98 0.86 -6.41 11.39
N LEU A 99 2.00 -6.98 11.73
CA LEU A 99 2.67 -7.98 10.86
C LEU A 99 1.89 -9.29 10.81
N ASP A 100 1.52 -9.87 11.96
CA ASP A 100 0.76 -11.13 12.01
C ASP A 100 -0.62 -11.00 11.33
N PRO A 101 -1.46 -10.00 11.68
CA PRO A 101 -2.72 -9.79 10.97
C PRO A 101 -2.53 -9.45 9.49
N SER A 102 -1.48 -8.73 9.11
CA SER A 102 -1.23 -8.38 7.72
C SER A 102 -0.86 -9.61 6.89
N TYR A 103 -0.09 -10.53 7.46
CA TYR A 103 0.22 -11.80 6.81
C TYR A 103 -1.04 -12.66 6.61
N ALA A 104 -1.85 -12.81 7.66
CA ALA A 104 -3.11 -13.54 7.58
C ALA A 104 -4.06 -12.93 6.54
N LEU A 105 -4.15 -11.60 6.48
CA LEU A 105 -4.94 -10.89 5.47
C LEU A 105 -4.39 -11.11 4.05
N ALA A 106 -3.08 -11.07 3.87
CA ALA A 106 -2.43 -11.32 2.59
C ALA A 106 -2.72 -12.75 2.09
N VAL A 107 -2.59 -13.75 2.95
CA VAL A 107 -2.92 -15.14 2.63
C VAL A 107 -4.39 -15.27 2.26
N TRP A 108 -5.29 -14.66 3.04
CA TRP A 108 -6.72 -14.68 2.74
C TRP A 108 -7.04 -14.03 1.38
N ILE A 109 -6.42 -12.90 1.05
CA ILE A 109 -6.56 -12.25 -0.26
C ILE A 109 -6.09 -13.17 -1.39
N LEU A 110 -4.92 -13.79 -1.23
CA LEU A 110 -4.38 -14.71 -2.23
C LEU A 110 -5.30 -15.93 -2.44
N ASP A 111 -5.82 -16.49 -1.37
CA ASP A 111 -6.63 -17.72 -1.41
C ASP A 111 -8.09 -17.46 -1.81
N THR A 112 -8.62 -16.27 -1.57
CA THR A 112 -10.04 -15.95 -1.82
C THR A 112 -10.22 -15.08 -3.06
N VAL A 113 -9.45 -14.00 -3.18
CA VAL A 113 -9.61 -13.03 -4.27
C VAL A 113 -8.84 -13.45 -5.51
N PHE A 114 -7.63 -13.95 -5.34
CA PHE A 114 -6.74 -14.35 -6.45
C PHE A 114 -6.71 -15.87 -6.70
N ALA A 115 -7.59 -16.63 -6.08
CA ALA A 115 -7.76 -18.04 -6.37
C ALA A 115 -8.19 -18.29 -7.83
N VAL A 116 -8.83 -17.30 -8.45
CA VAL A 116 -9.34 -17.40 -9.83
C VAL A 116 -8.18 -17.31 -10.83
N GLY A 117 -8.07 -18.30 -11.72
CA GLY A 117 -7.11 -18.30 -12.82
C GLY A 117 -5.67 -18.60 -12.44
N GLY A 118 -5.40 -19.10 -11.23
CA GLY A 118 -4.04 -19.47 -10.80
C GLY A 118 -3.15 -18.26 -10.46
N LEU A 119 -3.71 -17.07 -10.33
CA LEU A 119 -2.97 -15.85 -9.98
C LEU A 119 -2.30 -15.97 -8.60
N ASN A 120 -2.93 -16.68 -7.66
CA ASN A 120 -2.35 -16.95 -6.36
C ASN A 120 -1.04 -17.74 -6.45
N GLU A 121 -0.97 -18.77 -7.31
CA GLU A 121 0.25 -19.57 -7.50
C GLU A 121 1.37 -18.74 -8.14
N VAL A 122 1.04 -17.92 -9.13
CA VAL A 122 1.99 -17.01 -9.78
C VAL A 122 2.57 -16.01 -8.78
N ILE A 123 1.73 -15.40 -7.94
CA ILE A 123 2.17 -14.43 -6.93
C ILE A 123 2.99 -15.12 -5.86
N ARG A 124 2.54 -16.27 -5.34
CA ARG A 124 3.29 -17.06 -4.35
C ARG A 124 4.65 -17.48 -4.89
N GLY A 125 4.73 -17.97 -6.12
CA GLY A 125 5.98 -18.36 -6.77
C GLY A 125 6.90 -17.18 -7.06
N ALA A 126 6.37 -16.07 -7.59
CA ALA A 126 7.17 -14.89 -7.91
C ALA A 126 7.81 -14.24 -6.67
N PHE A 127 7.12 -14.26 -5.53
CA PHE A 127 7.62 -13.69 -4.27
C PHE A 127 8.13 -14.75 -3.29
N ASN A 128 8.19 -16.01 -3.71
CA ASN A 128 8.66 -17.15 -2.91
C ASN A 128 7.98 -17.25 -1.53
N LEU A 129 6.68 -16.94 -1.49
CA LEU A 129 5.90 -16.88 -0.25
C LEU A 129 5.77 -18.23 0.45
N GLU A 130 5.92 -19.34 -0.27
CA GLU A 130 5.90 -20.69 0.30
C GLU A 130 7.08 -20.97 1.24
N THR A 131 8.24 -20.41 0.93
CA THR A 131 9.45 -20.55 1.76
C THR A 131 9.31 -19.78 3.07
N PHE A 132 8.49 -18.76 3.09
CA PHE A 132 8.28 -17.88 4.25
C PHE A 132 7.11 -18.33 5.16
N GLY A 133 6.23 -19.22 4.68
CA GLY A 133 5.02 -19.66 5.42
C GLY A 133 5.22 -20.76 6.46
N ALA A 134 6.39 -21.37 6.54
CA ALA A 134 6.64 -22.54 7.40
C ALA A 134 7.14 -22.19 8.81
N GLY A 135 6.52 -21.25 9.50
CA GLY A 135 6.79 -20.96 10.92
C GLY A 135 8.05 -20.13 11.20
N VAL A 136 8.75 -19.71 10.17
CA VAL A 136 9.81 -18.69 10.25
C VAL A 136 9.18 -17.38 9.79
N GLY A 137 9.06 -16.38 10.66
CA GLY A 137 8.52 -15.08 10.32
C GLY A 137 9.21 -14.52 9.08
N LEU A 138 8.45 -13.89 8.20
CA LEU A 138 9.00 -13.21 7.03
C LEU A 138 10.09 -12.24 7.49
N PRO A 139 11.30 -12.26 6.92
CA PRO A 139 12.24 -11.17 7.17
C PRO A 139 11.58 -9.86 6.74
N GLY A 140 11.91 -8.74 7.38
CA GLY A 140 11.23 -7.45 7.18
C GLY A 140 11.01 -7.05 5.73
N ILE A 141 12.01 -7.33 4.86
CA ILE A 141 11.91 -7.10 3.42
C ILE A 141 10.84 -7.99 2.75
N GLY A 142 10.60 -9.19 3.28
CA GLY A 142 9.57 -10.09 2.77
C GLY A 142 8.16 -9.52 2.93
N TYR A 143 7.87 -8.88 4.06
CA TYR A 143 6.60 -8.18 4.26
C TYR A 143 6.41 -7.03 3.26
N LEU A 144 7.46 -6.25 3.00
CA LEU A 144 7.41 -5.15 2.02
C LEU A 144 7.11 -5.69 0.62
N LEU A 145 7.84 -6.72 0.19
CA LEU A 145 7.66 -7.33 -1.13
C LEU A 145 6.28 -7.99 -1.27
N MET A 146 5.79 -8.66 -0.23
CA MET A 146 4.46 -9.26 -0.21
C MET A 146 3.38 -8.20 -0.44
N TRP A 147 3.43 -7.10 0.29
CA TRP A 147 2.41 -6.05 0.16
C TRP A 147 2.53 -5.24 -1.14
N ILE A 148 3.73 -5.01 -1.65
CA ILE A 148 3.92 -4.44 -3.00
C ILE A 148 3.32 -5.40 -4.05
N GLY A 149 3.61 -6.70 -3.94
CA GLY A 149 3.10 -7.72 -4.84
C GLY A 149 1.57 -7.82 -4.84
N ILE A 150 0.92 -7.68 -3.70
CA ILE A 150 -0.54 -7.67 -3.56
C ILE A 150 -1.14 -6.35 -4.06
N SER A 151 -0.47 -5.22 -3.83
CA SER A 151 -0.94 -3.90 -4.26
C SER A 151 -1.06 -3.77 -5.78
N ILE A 152 -0.19 -4.44 -6.54
CA ILE A 152 -0.19 -4.40 -8.00
C ILE A 152 -1.50 -4.96 -8.58
N PRO A 153 -1.86 -6.25 -8.37
CA PRO A 153 -3.07 -6.81 -8.95
C PRO A 153 -4.36 -6.19 -8.36
N ILE A 154 -4.38 -5.80 -7.09
CA ILE A 154 -5.52 -5.05 -6.51
C ILE A 154 -5.68 -3.71 -7.23
N GLY A 155 -4.59 -2.99 -7.43
CA GLY A 155 -4.60 -1.73 -8.16
C GLY A 155 -5.08 -1.90 -9.61
N TRP A 156 -4.63 -2.91 -10.31
CA TRP A 156 -5.10 -3.22 -11.67
C TRP A 156 -6.59 -3.55 -11.69
N PHE A 157 -7.07 -4.37 -10.77
CA PHE A 157 -8.48 -4.71 -10.67
C PHE A 157 -9.35 -3.47 -10.44
N LEU A 158 -9.00 -2.64 -9.46
CA LEU A 158 -9.71 -1.40 -9.18
C LEU A 158 -9.64 -0.41 -10.35
N GLY A 159 -8.48 -0.26 -10.95
CA GLY A 159 -8.29 0.57 -12.13
C GLY A 159 -9.13 0.12 -13.32
N ALA A 160 -9.22 -1.20 -13.55
CA ALA A 160 -10.07 -1.77 -14.58
C ALA A 160 -11.56 -1.53 -14.30
N LEU A 161 -12.02 -1.71 -13.05
CA LEU A 161 -13.39 -1.43 -12.65
C LEU A 161 -13.76 0.04 -12.88
N VAL A 162 -12.90 0.97 -12.50
CA VAL A 162 -13.12 2.40 -12.74
C VAL A 162 -13.12 2.70 -14.23
N ALA A 163 -12.22 2.08 -15.00
CA ALA A 163 -12.17 2.25 -16.44
C ALA A 163 -13.44 1.74 -17.14
N LEU A 164 -14.03 0.64 -16.65
CA LEU A 164 -15.30 0.10 -17.17
C LEU A 164 -16.50 0.97 -16.77
N ALA A 165 -16.48 1.55 -15.56
CA ALA A 165 -17.56 2.42 -15.10
C ALA A 165 -17.61 3.77 -15.85
N ASP A 166 -16.54 4.16 -16.56
CA ASP A 166 -16.43 5.37 -17.36
C ASP A 166 -16.72 5.14 -18.87
N LEU A 167 -17.18 3.94 -19.26
CA LEU A 167 -17.66 3.63 -20.61
C LEU A 167 -19.13 3.99 -20.75
#